data_069e17ea84fa3abd04c5651a5529bb80
#
_entry.id   069e17ea84fa3abd04c5651a5529bb80
#
_cell.length_a   1.000
_cell.length_b   1.000
_cell.length_c   1.000
_cell.angle_alpha   90.00
_cell.angle_beta   90.00
_cell.angle_gamma   90.00
#
_symmetry.space_group_name_H-M   'P 1'
#
loop_
_entity.id
_entity.type
_entity.pdbx_description
1 polymer ?
#
loop_
_entity_poly.entity_id
_entity_poly.type
_entity_poly.pdbx_seq_one_letter_code
_entity_poly.pdbx_strand_id
1 'polypeptide(L)'
;ELVKATSSTHQDFLQSTIQSDPGASRIGEFAFGTNPEVKYFCKDILLDEKIGGTIHIALGRAYPETGGTNKSAIHWDIVKDMRKEGEVYLDGNLIFQKGKMLI
;
A
#
# COMPACT_ATOMS: atom_id res chain seq x y z
N GLU A 1 -4.96 9.45 8.15
CA GLU A 1 -4.01 10.53 7.89
C GLU A 1 -2.65 10.21 8.51
N LEU A 2 -1.57 10.49 7.76
CA LEU A 2 -0.21 10.34 8.29
C LEU A 2 0.06 11.38 9.36
N VAL A 3 0.56 10.93 10.51
CA VAL A 3 0.98 11.79 11.62
C VAL A 3 2.49 11.99 11.64
N LYS A 4 3.24 11.06 11.04
CA LYS A 4 4.71 11.12 10.94
C LYS A 4 5.17 10.27 9.76
N ALA A 5 6.12 10.77 8.99
CA ALA A 5 6.77 10.02 7.91
C ALA A 5 8.27 10.33 7.92
N THR A 6 9.08 9.28 7.93
CA THR A 6 10.55 9.39 7.92
C THR A 6 11.15 8.39 6.94
N SER A 7 12.25 8.77 6.34
CA SER A 7 13.02 7.91 5.44
C SER A 7 14.52 8.09 5.71
N SER A 8 15.28 7.02 5.54
CA SER A 8 16.74 7.07 5.64
C SER A 8 17.40 7.76 4.45
N THR A 9 16.68 7.85 3.32
CA THR A 9 17.12 8.51 2.09
C THR A 9 15.97 9.32 1.50
N HIS A 10 16.27 10.40 0.79
CA HIS A 10 15.28 11.23 0.11
C HIS A 10 14.14 11.74 1.00
N GLN A 11 14.46 12.10 2.26
CA GLN A 11 13.49 12.60 3.22
C GLN A 11 12.73 13.84 2.70
N ASP A 12 13.43 14.76 2.03
CA ASP A 12 12.82 15.96 1.47
C ASP A 12 11.81 15.65 0.36
N PHE A 13 12.11 14.65 -0.48
CA PHE A 13 11.18 14.17 -1.49
C PHE A 13 9.92 13.56 -0.87
N LEU A 14 10.09 12.74 0.18
CA LEU A 14 8.96 12.18 0.94
C LEU A 14 8.08 13.29 1.50
N GLN A 15 8.66 14.27 2.19
CA GLN A 15 7.93 15.38 2.79
C GLN A 15 7.20 16.22 1.74
N SER A 16 7.87 16.59 0.64
CA SER A 16 7.24 17.39 -0.41
C SER A 16 6.09 16.65 -1.08
N THR A 17 6.21 15.33 -1.25
CA THR A 17 5.16 14.51 -1.87
C THR A 17 3.91 14.44 -0.98
N ILE A 18 4.05 14.15 0.31
CA ILE A 18 2.91 14.05 1.23
C ILE A 18 2.27 15.40 1.58
N GLN A 19 2.94 16.50 1.26
CA GLN A 19 2.46 17.86 1.46
C GLN A 19 1.94 18.52 0.18
N SER A 20 1.93 17.80 -0.96
CA SER A 20 1.55 18.37 -2.25
C SER A 20 0.10 18.86 -2.31
N ASP A 21 -0.80 18.19 -1.58
CA ASP A 21 -2.20 18.65 -1.38
C ASP A 21 -2.78 18.03 -0.10
N PRO A 22 -3.98 18.47 0.35
CA PRO A 22 -4.57 17.96 1.61
C PRO A 22 -4.86 16.46 1.63
N GLY A 23 -5.07 15.84 0.49
CA GLY A 23 -5.33 14.40 0.37
C GLY A 23 -4.07 13.55 0.30
N ALA A 24 -2.92 14.13 -0.02
CA ALA A 24 -1.67 13.40 -0.26
C ALA A 24 -1.16 12.64 0.97
N SER A 25 -1.46 13.11 2.18
CA SER A 25 -1.10 12.46 3.44
C SER A 25 -2.13 11.46 3.96
N ARG A 26 -3.18 11.17 3.18
CA ARG A 26 -4.25 10.25 3.55
C ARG A 26 -4.13 8.96 2.75
N ILE A 27 -4.54 7.85 3.36
CA ILE A 27 -4.60 6.56 2.66
C ILE A 27 -5.79 6.59 1.69
N GLY A 28 -5.52 6.28 0.43
CA GLY A 28 -6.51 6.16 -0.63
C GLY A 28 -6.83 4.72 -1.00
N GLU A 29 -5.92 3.79 -0.73
CA GLU A 29 -6.11 2.38 -1.08
C GLU A 29 -5.40 1.46 -0.08
N PHE A 30 -6.02 0.31 0.18
CA PHE A 30 -5.38 -0.86 0.79
C PHE A 30 -5.75 -2.07 -0.05
N ALA A 31 -4.78 -2.87 -0.46
CA ALA A 31 -5.02 -4.04 -1.30
C ALA A 31 -4.01 -5.17 -1.07
N PHE A 32 -4.32 -6.34 -1.63
CA PHE A 32 -3.49 -7.52 -1.59
C PHE A 32 -2.94 -7.85 -2.97
N GLY A 33 -1.66 -8.22 -3.05
CA GLY A 33 -1.11 -8.88 -4.22
C GLY A 33 -1.54 -10.34 -4.23
N THR A 34 -2.09 -10.79 -5.36
CA THR A 34 -2.72 -12.12 -5.45
C THR A 34 -2.18 -13.01 -6.57
N ASN A 35 -1.21 -12.54 -7.33
CA ASN A 35 -0.64 -13.32 -8.43
C ASN A 35 0.56 -14.15 -7.99
N PRO A 36 0.43 -15.49 -7.85
CA PRO A 36 1.52 -16.35 -7.40
C PRO A 36 2.65 -16.50 -8.42
N GLU A 37 2.40 -16.15 -9.67
CA GLU A 37 3.41 -16.24 -10.73
C GLU A 37 4.38 -15.04 -10.72
N VAL A 38 3.97 -13.93 -10.16
CA VAL A 38 4.86 -12.77 -9.94
C VAL A 38 5.57 -12.96 -8.61
N LYS A 39 6.88 -13.27 -8.64
CA LYS A 39 7.63 -13.72 -7.46
C LYS A 39 8.69 -12.73 -6.97
N TYR A 40 9.19 -11.89 -7.85
CA TYR A 40 10.34 -11.03 -7.57
C TYR A 40 10.01 -9.56 -7.75
N PHE A 41 10.51 -8.75 -6.82
CA PHE A 41 10.45 -7.29 -6.95
C PHE A 41 11.38 -6.82 -8.07
N CYS A 42 10.86 -6.02 -8.98
CA CYS A 42 11.60 -5.49 -10.13
C CYS A 42 11.65 -3.96 -10.17
N LYS A 43 11.11 -3.31 -9.14
CA LYS A 43 10.98 -1.83 -9.06
C LYS A 43 10.04 -1.25 -10.12
N ASP A 44 9.10 -2.05 -10.59
CA ASP A 44 7.98 -1.62 -11.42
C ASP A 44 6.70 -1.84 -10.61
N ILE A 45 6.04 -0.76 -10.22
CA ILE A 45 4.88 -0.84 -9.32
C ILE A 45 3.74 -1.66 -9.91
N LEU A 46 3.51 -1.60 -11.21
CA LEU A 46 2.44 -2.34 -11.87
C LEU A 46 2.63 -3.87 -11.75
N LEU A 47 3.87 -4.31 -11.58
CA LEU A 47 4.19 -5.73 -11.34
C LEU A 47 4.33 -6.04 -9.86
N ASP A 48 5.02 -5.19 -9.11
CA ASP A 48 5.33 -5.44 -7.69
C ASP A 48 4.07 -5.49 -6.82
N GLU A 49 3.06 -4.66 -7.12
CA GLU A 49 1.79 -4.68 -6.40
C GLU A 49 0.97 -5.96 -6.61
N LYS A 50 1.27 -6.73 -7.66
CA LYS A 50 0.57 -7.98 -7.99
C LYS A 50 1.19 -9.22 -7.33
N ILE A 51 2.38 -9.11 -6.75
CA ILE A 51 3.08 -10.27 -6.16
C ILE A 51 2.19 -10.96 -5.13
N GLY A 52 1.95 -12.25 -5.32
CA GLY A 52 1.20 -13.06 -4.35
C GLY A 52 1.88 -13.06 -2.98
N GLY A 53 1.12 -12.76 -1.93
CA GLY A 53 1.64 -12.69 -0.57
C GLY A 53 2.18 -11.32 -0.16
N THR A 54 1.87 -10.28 -0.91
CA THR A 54 2.14 -8.88 -0.53
C THR A 54 0.86 -8.14 -0.19
N ILE A 55 1.00 -7.03 0.50
CA ILE A 55 -0.02 -5.99 0.61
C ILE A 55 0.53 -4.71 0.02
N HIS A 56 -0.33 -3.80 -0.38
CA HIS A 56 0.08 -2.43 -0.67
C HIS A 56 -0.91 -1.43 -0.08
N ILE A 57 -0.39 -0.26 0.22
CA ILE A 57 -1.13 0.90 0.69
C ILE A 57 -0.79 2.04 -0.24
N ALA A 58 -1.80 2.71 -0.80
CA ALA A 58 -1.57 3.91 -1.57
C ALA A 58 -1.88 5.15 -0.74
N LEU A 59 -0.98 6.11 -0.80
CA LEU A 59 -1.22 7.47 -0.30
C LEU A 59 -1.85 8.29 -1.41
N GLY A 60 -2.81 9.14 -1.04
CA GLY A 60 -3.45 10.07 -1.96
C GLY A 60 -4.78 9.59 -2.50
N ARG A 61 -4.94 9.69 -3.82
CA ARG A 61 -6.23 9.47 -4.49
C ARG A 61 -6.78 8.07 -4.28
N ALA A 62 -8.03 8.01 -3.85
CA ALA A 62 -8.80 6.77 -3.77
C ALA A 62 -9.55 6.48 -5.07
N TYR A 63 -9.92 5.21 -5.26
CA TYR A 63 -10.80 4.79 -6.35
C TYR A 63 -12.26 4.82 -5.87
N PRO A 64 -13.12 5.63 -6.51
CA PRO A 64 -14.55 5.69 -6.14
C PRO A 64 -15.26 4.35 -6.23
N GLU A 65 -14.83 3.49 -7.15
CA GLU A 65 -15.39 2.15 -7.38
C GLU A 65 -15.28 1.23 -6.17
N THR A 66 -14.29 1.48 -5.31
CA THR A 66 -14.11 0.74 -4.05
C THR A 66 -14.68 1.47 -2.83
N GLY A 67 -15.46 2.52 -3.06
CA GLY A 67 -16.04 3.33 -1.98
C GLY A 67 -15.12 4.40 -1.41
N GLY A 68 -13.95 4.58 -1.99
CA GLY A 68 -12.99 5.58 -1.56
C GLY A 68 -13.42 7.00 -1.93
N THR A 69 -13.18 7.95 -1.01
CA THR A 69 -13.60 9.36 -1.20
C THR A 69 -12.43 10.35 -1.18
N ASN A 70 -11.21 9.89 -0.86
CA ASN A 70 -10.07 10.78 -0.76
C ASN A 70 -9.63 11.29 -2.14
N LYS A 71 -9.49 12.60 -2.27
CA LYS A 71 -9.07 13.28 -3.49
C LYS A 71 -7.66 13.81 -3.34
N SER A 72 -6.82 13.53 -4.33
CA SER A 72 -5.43 13.99 -4.39
C SER A 72 -4.92 13.97 -5.82
N ALA A 73 -3.92 14.78 -6.12
CA ALA A 73 -3.18 14.72 -7.38
C ALA A 73 -2.23 13.53 -7.42
N ILE A 74 -1.87 12.96 -6.26
CA ILE A 74 -0.97 11.79 -6.19
C ILE A 74 -1.75 10.51 -5.93
N HIS A 75 -1.16 9.38 -6.34
CA HIS A 75 -1.52 8.02 -5.95
C HIS A 75 -0.21 7.24 -5.83
N TRP A 76 0.27 7.08 -4.60
CA TRP A 76 1.61 6.53 -4.35
C TRP A 76 1.52 5.22 -3.59
N ASP A 77 1.75 4.12 -4.32
CA ASP A 77 1.71 2.77 -3.78
C ASP A 77 3.00 2.42 -3.02
N ILE A 78 2.81 1.83 -1.86
CA ILE A 78 3.88 1.32 -1.00
C ILE A 78 3.62 -0.16 -0.78
N VAL A 79 4.44 -1.00 -1.40
CA VAL A 79 4.29 -2.46 -1.33
C VAL A 79 5.09 -3.04 -0.18
N LYS A 80 4.45 -3.90 0.61
CA LYS A 80 5.07 -4.63 1.72
C LYS A 80 5.02 -6.14 1.45
N ASP A 81 6.20 -6.75 1.46
CA ASP A 81 6.32 -8.21 1.39
C ASP A 81 5.89 -8.84 2.73
N MET A 82 4.87 -9.69 2.69
CA MET A 82 4.31 -10.37 3.86
C MET A 82 4.56 -11.89 3.81
N ARG A 83 5.36 -12.38 2.85
CA ARG A 83 5.51 -13.83 2.60
C ARG A 83 6.24 -14.56 3.72
N LYS A 84 7.16 -13.88 4.41
CA LYS A 84 7.93 -14.48 5.52
C LYS A 84 7.23 -14.30 6.85
N GLU A 85 6.67 -13.12 7.07
CA GLU A 85 6.00 -12.75 8.31
C GLU A 85 4.96 -11.67 8.01
N GLY A 86 4.05 -11.48 8.92
CA GLY A 86 3.00 -10.47 8.81
C GLY A 86 1.61 -11.09 8.86
N GLU A 87 0.70 -10.33 9.39
CA GLU A 87 -0.68 -10.74 9.63
C GLU A 87 -1.62 -9.58 9.28
N VAL A 88 -2.79 -9.91 8.75
CA VAL A 88 -3.87 -8.95 8.55
C VAL A 88 -5.13 -9.47 9.22
N TYR A 89 -5.76 -8.61 9.99
CA TYR A 89 -7.00 -8.89 10.70
C TYR A 89 -8.13 -8.04 10.13
N LEU A 90 -9.30 -8.62 9.96
CA LEU A 90 -10.53 -7.92 9.62
C LEU A 90 -11.52 -8.12 10.77
N ASP A 91 -11.89 -7.01 11.43
CA ASP A 91 -12.77 -7.01 12.59
C ASP A 91 -12.35 -8.04 13.67
N GLY A 92 -11.05 -8.11 13.94
CA GLY A 92 -10.47 -9.02 14.93
C GLY A 92 -10.24 -10.45 14.42
N ASN A 93 -10.67 -10.79 13.22
CA ASN A 93 -10.46 -12.11 12.63
C ASN A 93 -9.22 -12.11 11.73
N LEU A 94 -8.32 -13.07 11.94
CA LEU A 94 -7.13 -13.24 11.10
C LEU A 94 -7.56 -13.74 9.72
N ILE A 95 -7.30 -12.94 8.69
CA ILE A 95 -7.68 -13.26 7.31
C ILE A 95 -6.50 -13.51 6.39
N PHE A 96 -5.31 -13.09 6.79
CA PHE A 96 -4.10 -13.23 5.98
C PHE A 96 -2.90 -13.41 6.90
N GLN A 97 -2.05 -14.39 6.61
CA GLN A 97 -0.85 -14.68 7.39
C GLN A 97 0.26 -15.25 6.52
N LYS A 98 1.48 -14.73 6.68
CA LYS A 98 2.70 -15.21 5.99
C LYS A 98 2.49 -15.36 4.47
N GLY A 99 1.88 -14.37 3.87
CA GLY A 99 1.64 -14.32 2.44
C GLY A 99 0.46 -15.16 1.94
N LYS A 100 -0.33 -15.74 2.83
CA LYS A 100 -1.46 -16.60 2.46
C LYS A 100 -2.79 -16.04 2.94
N MET A 101 -3.77 -16.00 2.03
CA MET A 101 -5.15 -15.69 2.36
C MET A 101 -5.78 -16.88 3.09
N LEU A 102 -6.49 -16.62 4.21
CA LEU A 102 -7.11 -17.63 5.06
C LEU A 102 -8.63 -17.72 4.88
N ILE A 103 -9.16 -16.95 3.97
CA ILE A 103 -10.60 -16.93 3.65
C ILE A 103 -10.85 -17.33 2.23
#